data_4f7bad3c4cb46568f3939db41c531e15
#
_entry.id   4f7bad3c4cb46568f3939db41c531e15
#
_cell.length_a   1.000
_cell.length_b   1.000
_cell.length_c   1.000
_cell.angle_alpha   90.00
_cell.angle_beta   90.00
_cell.angle_gamma   90.00
#
_symmetry.space_group_name_H-M   'P 1'
#
loop_
_entity.id
_entity.type
_entity.pdbx_description
1 polymer ?
#
loop_
_entity_poly.entity_id
_entity_poly.type
_entity_poly.pdbx_seq_one_letter_code
_entity_poly.pdbx_strand_id
1 'polypeptide(L)'
;MRLDYFEPWSWKQFQQHFALRRLPGVEQLTADSYCRSFRLGERSGWFRLRPLPGVLELELSPSARGLEQQLAPRVRQMFDLDSDPAAIARHLGRDPLLHDLLTRYPGLRLPVAFDPFEQGVRTIIGQQVTVKAAVTIAGRLVERLGEPLKDAEEGGPQRLFPCAQAIADDPLPGIGMPGKRVDTLRRFAQSVADGSLELSLAAGVEALIERLCALPGIGRWTAEYIALRAFGQPDAFPTADLGLLKSPLWGPGGISARDLANRAEQWRPWRAYAAVYLWQSYAEEN
;
A
#
# COMPACT_ATOMS: atom_id res chain seq x y z
N MET A 1 -11.12 -19.17 7.01
CA MET A 1 -11.06 -19.46 5.54
C MET A 1 -9.61 -19.64 5.15
N ARG A 2 -9.29 -20.56 4.24
CA ARG A 2 -7.92 -20.76 3.73
C ARG A 2 -7.77 -20.15 2.34
N LEU A 3 -6.70 -19.40 2.12
CA LEU A 3 -6.36 -18.76 0.87
C LEU A 3 -5.03 -19.33 0.38
N ASP A 4 -5.05 -20.06 -0.69
CA ASP A 4 -3.86 -20.60 -1.37
C ASP A 4 -3.10 -19.49 -2.10
N TYR A 5 -1.80 -19.72 -2.36
CA TYR A 5 -0.93 -18.81 -3.11
C TYR A 5 0.09 -19.60 -3.94
N PHE A 6 0.66 -18.92 -4.95
CA PHE A 6 1.75 -19.48 -5.72
C PHE A 6 3.08 -19.35 -4.98
N GLU A 7 3.81 -20.46 -4.86
CA GLU A 7 5.18 -20.46 -4.31
C GLU A 7 6.22 -19.97 -5.34
N PRO A 8 7.32 -19.34 -4.90
CA PRO A 8 7.63 -18.95 -3.53
C PRO A 8 6.85 -17.72 -3.07
N TRP A 9 6.49 -17.71 -1.79
CA TRP A 9 5.82 -16.59 -1.12
C TRP A 9 6.41 -16.44 0.29
N SER A 10 6.73 -15.20 0.73
CA SER A 10 7.45 -14.95 1.97
C SER A 10 6.64 -14.11 2.95
N TRP A 11 6.21 -14.73 4.05
CA TRP A 11 5.62 -14.00 5.19
C TRP A 11 6.57 -12.94 5.74
N LYS A 12 7.88 -13.22 5.80
CA LYS A 12 8.90 -12.29 6.30
C LYS A 12 8.92 -10.98 5.51
N GLN A 13 8.74 -11.02 4.19
CA GLN A 13 8.65 -9.82 3.36
C GLN A 13 7.48 -8.93 3.80
N PHE A 14 6.30 -9.53 4.00
CA PHE A 14 5.11 -8.78 4.44
C PHE A 14 5.26 -8.27 5.88
N GLN A 15 5.84 -9.05 6.78
CA GLN A 15 6.17 -8.57 8.12
C GLN A 15 7.07 -7.33 8.09
N GLN A 16 8.14 -7.35 7.32
CA GLN A 16 9.05 -6.21 7.16
C GLN A 16 8.32 -4.99 6.59
N HIS A 17 7.49 -5.19 5.55
CA HIS A 17 6.71 -4.13 4.94
C HIS A 17 5.73 -3.49 5.93
N PHE A 18 4.94 -4.29 6.65
CA PHE A 18 3.95 -3.80 7.60
C PHE A 18 4.59 -3.25 8.89
N ALA A 19 5.68 -3.84 9.39
CA ALA A 19 6.37 -3.34 10.58
C ALA A 19 6.74 -1.87 10.46
N LEU A 20 7.22 -1.44 9.29
CA LEU A 20 7.58 -0.04 9.01
C LEU A 20 6.36 0.89 8.85
N ARG A 21 5.21 0.35 8.47
CA ARG A 21 4.04 1.11 8.01
C ARG A 21 2.79 0.89 8.84
N ARG A 22 2.84 0.00 9.83
CA ARG A 22 1.71 -0.35 10.67
C ARG A 22 1.05 0.89 11.28
N LEU A 23 -0.25 1.03 11.05
CA LEU A 23 -1.04 2.16 11.52
C LEU A 23 -1.58 1.88 12.92
N PRO A 24 -1.16 2.64 13.95
CA PRO A 24 -1.66 2.48 15.31
C PRO A 24 -3.19 2.57 15.38
N GLY A 25 -3.79 1.69 16.16
CA GLY A 25 -5.25 1.63 16.33
C GLY A 25 -6.01 0.88 15.23
N VAL A 26 -5.46 0.77 14.02
CA VAL A 26 -6.07 0.09 12.86
C VAL A 26 -5.42 -1.26 12.57
N GLU A 27 -4.11 -1.35 12.76
CA GLU A 27 -3.32 -2.53 12.40
C GLU A 27 -2.53 -3.08 13.57
N GLN A 28 -2.45 -4.39 13.67
CA GLN A 28 -1.58 -5.12 14.58
C GLN A 28 -0.73 -6.12 13.78
N LEU A 29 0.53 -6.24 14.16
CA LEU A 29 1.46 -7.21 13.59
C LEU A 29 2.17 -7.95 14.73
N THR A 30 2.16 -9.27 14.66
CA THR A 30 2.94 -10.16 15.53
C THR A 30 3.93 -10.97 14.71
N ALA A 31 4.67 -11.89 15.35
CA ALA A 31 5.59 -12.78 14.64
C ALA A 31 4.86 -13.71 13.66
N ASP A 32 3.63 -14.08 13.97
CA ASP A 32 2.85 -15.12 13.30
C ASP A 32 1.51 -14.64 12.74
N SER A 33 1.19 -13.35 12.87
CA SER A 33 -0.09 -12.85 12.39
C SER A 33 -0.07 -11.36 12.01
N TYR A 34 -0.98 -11.00 11.12
CA TYR A 34 -1.37 -9.64 10.83
C TYR A 34 -2.86 -9.49 11.06
N CYS A 35 -3.26 -8.46 11.78
CA CYS A 35 -4.65 -8.16 12.06
C CYS A 35 -4.95 -6.70 11.73
N ARG A 36 -6.11 -6.42 11.12
CA ARG A 36 -6.55 -5.06 10.89
C ARG A 36 -8.06 -4.91 10.97
N SER A 37 -8.51 -3.71 11.38
CA SER A 37 -9.89 -3.30 11.26
C SER A 37 -10.25 -2.94 9.82
N PHE A 38 -11.52 -3.10 9.48
CA PHE A 38 -12.04 -2.72 8.16
C PHE A 38 -13.50 -2.27 8.25
N ARG A 39 -13.93 -1.54 7.22
CA ARG A 39 -15.33 -1.24 6.93
C ARG A 39 -15.64 -1.76 5.52
N LEU A 40 -16.78 -2.43 5.38
CA LEU A 40 -17.30 -2.91 4.10
C LEU A 40 -18.81 -2.63 4.04
N GLY A 41 -19.18 -1.60 3.30
CA GLY A 41 -20.54 -1.05 3.36
C GLY A 41 -20.84 -0.55 4.78
N GLU A 42 -21.97 -1.00 5.32
CA GLU A 42 -22.41 -0.64 6.69
C GLU A 42 -21.84 -1.57 7.79
N ARG A 43 -21.15 -2.63 7.39
CA ARG A 43 -20.55 -3.57 8.33
C ARG A 43 -19.08 -3.24 8.56
N SER A 44 -18.66 -3.44 9.79
CA SER A 44 -17.27 -3.27 10.21
C SER A 44 -16.85 -4.39 11.16
N GLY A 45 -15.55 -4.61 11.23
CA GLY A 45 -14.95 -5.62 12.09
C GLY A 45 -13.45 -5.62 11.91
N TRP A 46 -12.82 -6.70 12.31
CA TRP A 46 -11.42 -6.98 12.02
C TRP A 46 -11.28 -8.31 11.29
N PHE A 47 -10.20 -8.43 10.52
CA PHE A 47 -9.70 -9.71 10.04
C PHE A 47 -8.29 -9.95 10.55
N ARG A 48 -7.96 -11.23 10.77
CA ARG A 48 -6.63 -11.70 11.13
C ARG A 48 -6.15 -12.72 10.12
N LEU A 49 -4.88 -12.61 9.77
CA LEU A 49 -4.21 -13.50 8.83
C LEU A 49 -3.08 -14.20 9.53
N ARG A 50 -3.00 -15.53 9.34
CA ARG A 50 -1.89 -16.37 9.82
C ARG A 50 -1.30 -17.15 8.66
N PRO A 51 0.02 -17.09 8.45
CA PRO A 51 0.67 -17.94 7.46
C PRO A 51 0.71 -19.39 7.96
N LEU A 52 0.26 -20.30 7.13
CA LEU A 52 0.41 -21.74 7.30
C LEU A 52 1.14 -22.30 6.08
N PRO A 53 1.70 -23.53 6.12
CA PRO A 53 2.34 -24.12 4.96
C PRO A 53 1.40 -24.14 3.73
N GLY A 54 1.78 -23.42 2.67
CA GLY A 54 1.05 -23.35 1.41
C GLY A 54 -0.24 -22.52 1.40
N VAL A 55 -0.66 -21.96 2.54
CA VAL A 55 -1.91 -21.20 2.62
C VAL A 55 -1.80 -20.03 3.61
N LEU A 56 -2.61 -19.00 3.39
CA LEU A 56 -2.85 -17.91 4.35
C LEU A 56 -4.22 -18.12 4.98
N GLU A 57 -4.29 -18.30 6.29
CA GLU A 57 -5.55 -18.47 7.01
C GLU A 57 -6.17 -17.12 7.33
N LEU A 58 -7.44 -16.93 6.91
CA LEU A 58 -8.24 -15.73 7.18
C LEU A 58 -9.28 -16.04 8.26
N GLU A 59 -9.22 -15.28 9.36
CA GLU A 59 -10.17 -15.27 10.47
C GLU A 59 -10.87 -13.90 10.53
N LEU A 60 -12.16 -13.87 10.86
CA LEU A 60 -12.93 -12.62 10.99
C LEU A 60 -13.49 -12.47 12.41
N SER A 61 -13.66 -11.20 12.84
CA SER A 61 -14.37 -10.87 14.08
C SER A 61 -15.83 -11.36 14.05
N PRO A 62 -16.47 -11.51 15.22
CA PRO A 62 -17.87 -11.95 15.30
C PRO A 62 -18.82 -11.09 14.48
N SER A 63 -18.67 -9.76 14.46
CA SER A 63 -19.52 -8.83 13.69
C SER A 63 -19.32 -8.96 12.17
N ALA A 64 -18.17 -9.50 11.75
CA ALA A 64 -17.79 -9.65 10.34
C ALA A 64 -18.06 -11.05 9.78
N ARG A 65 -18.56 -11.98 10.57
CA ARG A 65 -18.87 -13.34 10.09
C ARG A 65 -19.79 -13.32 8.89
N GLY A 66 -19.49 -14.16 7.89
CA GLY A 66 -20.22 -14.22 6.62
C GLY A 66 -19.73 -13.23 5.57
N LEU A 67 -18.70 -12.41 5.87
CA LEU A 67 -18.07 -11.53 4.88
C LEU A 67 -16.82 -12.16 4.23
N GLU A 68 -16.48 -13.40 4.54
CA GLU A 68 -15.26 -14.07 4.07
C GLU A 68 -15.12 -14.03 2.55
N GLN A 69 -16.20 -14.33 1.81
CA GLN A 69 -16.20 -14.33 0.35
C GLN A 69 -16.04 -12.93 -0.25
N GLN A 70 -16.51 -11.89 0.45
CA GLN A 70 -16.41 -10.51 -0.01
C GLN A 70 -15.03 -9.91 0.31
N LEU A 71 -14.39 -10.35 1.39
CA LEU A 71 -13.07 -9.90 1.83
C LEU A 71 -11.93 -10.64 1.16
N ALA A 72 -12.13 -11.93 0.83
CA ALA A 72 -11.08 -12.76 0.25
C ALA A 72 -10.40 -12.14 -0.99
N PRO A 73 -11.10 -11.55 -1.97
CA PRO A 73 -10.43 -10.92 -3.11
C PRO A 73 -9.51 -9.75 -2.72
N ARG A 74 -9.93 -8.93 -1.75
CA ARG A 74 -9.10 -7.81 -1.26
C ARG A 74 -7.89 -8.31 -0.48
N VAL A 75 -8.05 -9.35 0.34
CA VAL A 75 -6.94 -9.99 1.07
C VAL A 75 -5.98 -10.66 0.09
N ARG A 76 -6.47 -11.36 -0.92
CA ARG A 76 -5.65 -11.94 -1.98
C ARG A 76 -4.81 -10.88 -2.69
N GLN A 77 -5.43 -9.75 -3.05
CA GLN A 77 -4.74 -8.62 -3.66
C GLN A 77 -3.72 -7.98 -2.70
N MET A 78 -4.09 -7.77 -1.43
CA MET A 78 -3.23 -7.16 -0.42
C MET A 78 -1.91 -7.90 -0.21
N PHE A 79 -1.97 -9.24 -0.29
CA PHE A 79 -0.83 -10.14 -0.11
C PHE A 79 -0.32 -10.73 -1.44
N ASP A 80 -0.85 -10.25 -2.56
CA ASP A 80 -0.44 -10.63 -3.91
C ASP A 80 -0.38 -12.17 -4.09
N LEU A 81 -1.47 -12.84 -3.69
CA LEU A 81 -1.51 -14.31 -3.64
C LEU A 81 -1.67 -14.95 -5.03
N ASP A 82 -2.19 -14.18 -6.01
CA ASP A 82 -2.58 -14.68 -7.34
C ASP A 82 -1.49 -14.51 -8.41
N SER A 83 -0.43 -13.78 -8.12
CA SER A 83 0.65 -13.55 -9.08
C SER A 83 1.51 -14.81 -9.27
N ASP A 84 1.95 -15.04 -10.51
CA ASP A 84 2.92 -16.09 -10.86
C ASP A 84 4.36 -15.56 -10.69
N PRO A 85 5.07 -15.91 -9.59
CA PRO A 85 6.42 -15.41 -9.34
C PRO A 85 7.44 -15.95 -10.36
N ALA A 86 7.20 -17.12 -10.93
CA ALA A 86 8.10 -17.71 -11.93
C ALA A 86 8.01 -16.96 -13.25
N ALA A 87 6.80 -16.54 -13.67
CA ALA A 87 6.63 -15.72 -14.87
C ALA A 87 7.27 -14.34 -14.71
N ILE A 88 7.08 -13.69 -13.55
CA ILE A 88 7.68 -12.40 -13.21
C ILE A 88 9.20 -12.51 -13.20
N ALA A 89 9.77 -13.48 -12.49
CA ALA A 89 11.21 -13.68 -12.41
C ALA A 89 11.84 -13.99 -13.77
N ARG A 90 11.19 -14.78 -14.61
CA ARG A 90 11.66 -15.08 -15.97
C ARG A 90 11.72 -13.85 -16.84
N HIS A 91 10.77 -12.93 -16.69
CA HIS A 91 10.74 -11.69 -17.46
C HIS A 91 11.77 -10.69 -16.96
N LEU A 92 11.74 -10.37 -15.68
CA LEU A 92 12.64 -9.36 -15.08
C LEU A 92 14.10 -9.82 -15.04
N GLY A 93 14.35 -11.11 -14.95
CA GLY A 93 15.70 -11.70 -14.95
C GLY A 93 16.44 -11.58 -16.28
N ARG A 94 15.80 -11.08 -17.33
CA ARG A 94 16.47 -10.67 -18.58
C ARG A 94 17.35 -9.43 -18.41
N ASP A 95 17.04 -8.60 -17.40
CA ASP A 95 17.91 -7.49 -17.01
C ASP A 95 18.97 -7.99 -16.03
N PRO A 96 20.27 -7.93 -16.37
CA PRO A 96 21.35 -8.43 -15.52
C PRO A 96 21.34 -7.82 -14.11
N LEU A 97 20.93 -6.55 -13.95
CA LEU A 97 20.88 -5.90 -12.63
C LEU A 97 19.76 -6.47 -11.74
N LEU A 98 18.64 -6.85 -12.31
CA LEU A 98 17.55 -7.46 -11.55
C LEU A 98 17.78 -8.95 -11.30
N HIS A 99 18.57 -9.62 -12.14
CA HIS A 99 18.84 -11.05 -12.03
C HIS A 99 19.42 -11.44 -10.66
N ASP A 100 20.40 -10.67 -10.17
CA ASP A 100 21.02 -10.90 -8.87
C ASP A 100 20.03 -10.71 -7.71
N LEU A 101 19.17 -9.68 -7.81
CA LEU A 101 18.12 -9.44 -6.81
C LEU A 101 17.06 -10.55 -6.81
N LEU A 102 16.62 -11.01 -7.98
CA LEU A 102 15.66 -12.10 -8.10
C LEU A 102 16.20 -13.41 -7.49
N THR A 103 17.50 -13.65 -7.65
CA THR A 103 18.18 -14.81 -7.06
C THR A 103 18.30 -14.69 -5.54
N ARG A 104 18.61 -13.48 -5.04
CA ARG A 104 18.77 -13.21 -3.61
C ARG A 104 17.43 -13.19 -2.85
N TYR A 105 16.37 -12.69 -3.50
CA TYR A 105 15.03 -12.54 -2.92
C TYR A 105 13.96 -13.24 -3.77
N PRO A 106 13.95 -14.58 -3.84
CA PRO A 106 12.99 -15.28 -4.68
C PRO A 106 11.56 -15.02 -4.23
N GLY A 107 10.69 -14.70 -5.19
CA GLY A 107 9.25 -14.57 -4.97
C GLY A 107 8.81 -13.34 -4.19
N LEU A 108 9.55 -12.21 -4.26
CA LEU A 108 9.03 -10.95 -3.73
C LEU A 108 7.71 -10.60 -4.38
N ARG A 109 6.76 -10.18 -3.55
CA ARG A 109 5.40 -9.84 -3.93
C ARG A 109 5.19 -8.33 -3.91
N LEU A 110 4.13 -7.88 -4.55
CA LEU A 110 3.68 -6.49 -4.52
C LEU A 110 2.71 -6.28 -3.34
N PRO A 111 3.16 -5.73 -2.18
CA PRO A 111 2.25 -5.44 -1.08
C PRO A 111 1.28 -4.33 -1.48
N VAL A 112 -0.01 -4.59 -1.37
CA VAL A 112 -1.09 -3.66 -1.73
C VAL A 112 -1.87 -3.29 -0.46
N ALA A 113 -2.38 -2.07 -0.41
CA ALA A 113 -3.21 -1.62 0.71
C ALA A 113 -4.59 -2.29 0.67
N PHE A 114 -5.20 -2.45 1.83
CA PHE A 114 -6.56 -2.99 1.93
C PHE A 114 -7.59 -2.03 1.32
N ASP A 115 -7.43 -0.74 1.55
CA ASP A 115 -8.39 0.28 1.12
C ASP A 115 -7.71 1.38 0.29
N PRO A 116 -8.21 1.67 -0.94
CA PRO A 116 -7.62 2.68 -1.81
C PRO A 116 -7.70 4.11 -1.24
N PHE A 117 -8.78 4.46 -0.51
CA PHE A 117 -8.90 5.78 0.09
C PHE A 117 -7.87 5.95 1.23
N GLU A 118 -7.78 4.98 2.14
CA GLU A 118 -6.75 4.97 3.19
C GLU A 118 -5.36 5.12 2.58
N GLN A 119 -5.05 4.38 1.51
CA GLN A 119 -3.74 4.47 0.86
C GLN A 119 -3.50 5.85 0.25
N GLY A 120 -4.50 6.46 -0.37
CA GLY A 120 -4.42 7.82 -0.89
C GLY A 120 -4.10 8.83 0.21
N VAL A 121 -4.83 8.77 1.33
CA VAL A 121 -4.59 9.60 2.53
C VAL A 121 -3.15 9.40 3.04
N ARG A 122 -2.73 8.16 3.23
CA ARG A 122 -1.37 7.83 3.71
C ARG A 122 -0.28 8.29 2.75
N THR A 123 -0.52 8.23 1.45
CA THR A 123 0.43 8.71 0.44
C THR A 123 0.58 10.23 0.48
N ILE A 124 -0.53 10.98 0.61
CA ILE A 124 -0.51 12.45 0.75
C ILE A 124 0.21 12.85 2.05
N ILE A 125 -0.07 12.19 3.16
CA ILE A 125 0.62 12.41 4.44
C ILE A 125 2.12 12.13 4.29
N GLY A 126 2.50 11.11 3.53
CA GLY A 126 3.87 10.68 3.32
C GLY A 126 4.72 11.56 2.40
N GLN A 127 4.13 12.55 1.72
CA GLN A 127 4.88 13.45 0.85
C GLN A 127 5.97 14.20 1.63
N GLN A 128 7.23 14.09 1.17
CA GLN A 128 8.39 14.82 1.71
C GLN A 128 8.65 14.61 3.22
N VAL A 129 8.26 13.47 3.76
CA VAL A 129 8.54 13.07 5.15
C VAL A 129 9.02 11.62 5.22
N THR A 130 9.67 11.25 6.33
CA THR A 130 10.06 9.85 6.55
C THR A 130 8.84 8.96 6.77
N VAL A 131 8.97 7.65 6.51
CA VAL A 131 7.90 6.67 6.76
C VAL A 131 7.44 6.73 8.23
N LYS A 132 8.37 6.84 9.17
CA LYS A 132 8.06 6.96 10.61
C LYS A 132 7.22 8.20 10.92
N ALA A 133 7.56 9.37 10.34
CA ALA A 133 6.78 10.59 10.51
C ALA A 133 5.38 10.46 9.90
N ALA A 134 5.28 9.86 8.71
CA ALA A 134 3.99 9.62 8.06
C ALA A 134 3.08 8.71 8.91
N VAL A 135 3.61 7.62 9.48
CA VAL A 135 2.87 6.74 10.40
C VAL A 135 2.39 7.49 11.64
N THR A 136 3.25 8.35 12.22
CA THR A 136 2.88 9.16 13.39
C THR A 136 1.72 10.11 13.08
N ILE A 137 1.77 10.80 11.94
CA ILE A 137 0.72 11.74 11.52
C ILE A 137 -0.59 10.97 11.21
N ALA A 138 -0.49 9.86 10.48
CA ALA A 138 -1.66 9.01 10.21
C ALA A 138 -2.27 8.42 11.49
N GLY A 139 -1.45 8.06 12.47
CA GLY A 139 -1.92 7.64 13.80
C GLY A 139 -2.71 8.72 14.53
N ARG A 140 -2.24 9.98 14.50
CA ARG A 140 -2.99 11.12 15.06
C ARG A 140 -4.34 11.33 14.36
N LEU A 141 -4.37 11.11 13.03
CA LEU A 141 -5.61 11.20 12.26
C LEU A 141 -6.61 10.13 12.70
N VAL A 142 -6.16 8.88 12.89
CA VAL A 142 -6.99 7.78 13.40
C VAL A 142 -7.45 8.04 14.83
N GLU A 143 -6.57 8.52 15.70
CA GLU A 143 -6.92 8.85 17.09
C GLU A 143 -8.00 9.93 17.16
N ARG A 144 -7.92 10.95 16.29
CA ARG A 144 -8.84 12.08 16.23
C ARG A 144 -10.19 11.74 15.61
N LEU A 145 -10.20 11.02 14.49
CA LEU A 145 -11.38 10.85 13.63
C LEU A 145 -11.83 9.40 13.46
N GLY A 146 -11.01 8.43 13.87
CA GLY A 146 -11.35 7.02 13.73
C GLY A 146 -12.46 6.60 14.69
N GLU A 147 -13.47 5.92 14.17
CA GLU A 147 -14.56 5.38 14.99
C GLU A 147 -14.09 4.19 15.84
N PRO A 148 -14.57 4.03 17.08
CA PRO A 148 -14.29 2.85 17.88
C PRO A 148 -14.74 1.57 17.18
N LEU A 149 -13.92 0.53 17.25
CA LEU A 149 -14.25 -0.79 16.73
C LEU A 149 -15.12 -1.57 17.74
N LYS A 150 -16.28 -2.08 17.32
CA LYS A 150 -17.23 -2.78 18.21
C LYS A 150 -16.67 -4.07 18.80
N ASP A 151 -15.94 -4.85 17.99
CA ASP A 151 -15.34 -6.12 18.39
C ASP A 151 -13.84 -5.97 18.69
N ALA A 152 -13.44 -4.85 19.29
CA ALA A 152 -12.04 -4.64 19.65
C ALA A 152 -11.58 -5.69 20.67
N GLU A 153 -10.42 -6.31 20.40
CA GLU A 153 -9.76 -7.24 21.31
C GLU A 153 -8.58 -6.55 21.98
N GLU A 154 -8.22 -6.96 23.18
CA GLU A 154 -7.02 -6.46 23.84
C GLU A 154 -5.77 -6.72 22.98
N GLY A 155 -4.97 -5.67 22.77
CA GLY A 155 -3.80 -5.72 21.91
C GLY A 155 -4.08 -5.78 20.39
N GLY A 156 -5.34 -5.84 19.96
CA GLY A 156 -5.77 -5.81 18.56
C GLY A 156 -6.11 -4.41 18.05
N PRO A 157 -6.65 -4.30 16.82
CA PRO A 157 -7.22 -3.07 16.31
C PRO A 157 -8.31 -2.52 17.23
N GLN A 158 -8.30 -1.20 17.46
CA GLN A 158 -9.23 -0.52 18.36
C GLN A 158 -10.18 0.44 17.63
N ARG A 159 -9.76 0.90 16.44
CA ARG A 159 -10.46 1.91 15.67
C ARG A 159 -10.57 1.52 14.21
N LEU A 160 -11.57 2.04 13.54
CA LEU A 160 -11.65 2.07 12.08
C LEU A 160 -10.83 3.24 11.54
N PHE A 161 -10.29 3.09 10.33
CA PHE A 161 -9.73 4.23 9.60
C PHE A 161 -10.85 5.27 9.34
N PRO A 162 -10.58 6.57 9.47
CA PRO A 162 -11.58 7.62 9.25
C PRO A 162 -12.19 7.56 7.86
N CYS A 163 -13.50 7.76 7.76
CA CYS A 163 -14.16 7.89 6.45
C CYS A 163 -13.79 9.22 5.77
N ALA A 164 -14.04 9.28 4.48
CA ALA A 164 -13.71 10.47 3.66
C ALA A 164 -14.39 11.73 4.17
N GLN A 165 -15.68 11.65 4.52
CA GLN A 165 -16.44 12.79 5.05
C GLN A 165 -15.82 13.33 6.34
N ALA A 166 -15.44 12.46 7.29
CA ALA A 166 -14.85 12.90 8.56
C ALA A 166 -13.53 13.67 8.37
N ILE A 167 -12.71 13.25 7.39
CA ILE A 167 -11.46 13.97 7.07
C ILE A 167 -11.74 15.29 6.33
N ALA A 168 -12.72 15.32 5.46
CA ALA A 168 -13.10 16.53 4.71
C ALA A 168 -13.64 17.64 5.63
N ASP A 169 -14.44 17.27 6.63
CA ASP A 169 -15.12 18.22 7.52
C ASP A 169 -14.20 18.78 8.62
N ASP A 170 -13.21 18.02 9.07
CA ASP A 170 -12.32 18.44 10.14
C ASP A 170 -11.20 19.36 9.63
N PRO A 171 -10.96 20.52 10.25
CA PRO A 171 -9.86 21.42 9.86
C PRO A 171 -8.46 20.88 10.17
N LEU A 172 -8.33 19.72 10.85
CA LEU A 172 -7.11 19.03 11.21
C LEU A 172 -6.05 19.91 11.92
N PRO A 173 -6.42 20.73 12.92
CA PRO A 173 -5.47 21.57 13.62
C PRO A 173 -4.45 20.71 14.37
N GLY A 174 -3.17 21.09 14.28
CA GLY A 174 -2.09 20.40 15.02
C GLY A 174 -1.79 18.98 14.57
N ILE A 175 -2.31 18.52 13.43
CA ILE A 175 -2.08 17.15 12.92
C ILE A 175 -0.61 16.85 12.64
N GLY A 176 0.23 17.88 12.43
CA GLY A 176 1.66 17.73 12.15
C GLY A 176 2.02 17.82 10.68
N MET A 177 1.16 18.43 9.88
CA MET A 177 1.37 18.70 8.45
C MET A 177 1.39 20.19 8.16
N PRO A 178 2.16 20.64 7.13
CA PRO A 178 2.03 22.00 6.61
C PRO A 178 0.61 22.29 6.06
N GLY A 179 0.12 23.52 6.24
CA GLY A 179 -1.26 23.90 5.86
C GLY A 179 -1.62 23.53 4.42
N LYS A 180 -0.77 23.81 3.44
CA LYS A 180 -1.00 23.42 2.03
C LYS A 180 -1.24 21.92 1.85
N ARG A 181 -0.57 21.07 2.63
CA ARG A 181 -0.75 19.62 2.56
C ARG A 181 -2.01 19.17 3.29
N VAL A 182 -2.40 19.87 4.38
CA VAL A 182 -3.72 19.68 5.00
C VAL A 182 -4.83 20.01 4.00
N ASP A 183 -4.70 21.11 3.25
CA ASP A 183 -5.66 21.49 2.21
C ASP A 183 -5.75 20.41 1.10
N THR A 184 -4.60 19.88 0.65
CA THR A 184 -4.57 18.77 -0.33
C THR A 184 -5.29 17.55 0.22
N LEU A 185 -5.02 17.16 1.47
CA LEU A 185 -5.64 16.00 2.11
C LEU A 185 -7.16 16.16 2.22
N ARG A 186 -7.62 17.31 2.68
CA ARG A 186 -9.05 17.61 2.82
C ARG A 186 -9.77 17.65 1.47
N ARG A 187 -9.14 18.23 0.43
CA ARG A 187 -9.71 18.25 -0.94
C ARG A 187 -9.81 16.84 -1.51
N PHE A 188 -8.76 16.01 -1.33
CA PHE A 188 -8.81 14.62 -1.74
C PHE A 188 -9.97 13.88 -1.03
N ALA A 189 -10.09 14.04 0.28
CA ALA A 189 -11.16 13.43 1.07
C ALA A 189 -12.55 13.93 0.64
N GLN A 190 -12.70 15.25 0.41
CA GLN A 190 -13.95 15.84 -0.07
C GLN A 190 -14.35 15.26 -1.43
N SER A 191 -13.40 15.18 -2.39
CA SER A 191 -13.68 14.66 -3.73
C SER A 191 -14.09 13.18 -3.72
N VAL A 192 -13.59 12.40 -2.77
CA VAL A 192 -14.05 11.01 -2.57
C VAL A 192 -15.41 10.97 -1.89
N ALA A 193 -15.66 11.83 -0.90
CA ALA A 193 -16.91 11.87 -0.15
C ALA A 193 -18.11 12.29 -1.01
N ASP A 194 -17.92 13.26 -1.90
CA ASP A 194 -18.96 13.77 -2.80
C ASP A 194 -19.06 13.01 -4.13
N GLY A 195 -18.18 12.01 -4.34
CA GLY A 195 -18.16 11.16 -5.53
C GLY A 195 -17.57 11.81 -6.78
N SER A 196 -17.01 13.02 -6.71
CA SER A 196 -16.33 13.67 -7.84
C SER A 196 -15.01 13.00 -8.22
N LEU A 197 -14.40 12.28 -7.27
CA LEU A 197 -13.25 11.39 -7.48
C LEU A 197 -13.64 9.94 -7.18
N GLU A 198 -13.85 9.16 -8.20
CA GLU A 198 -13.98 7.72 -8.07
C GLU A 198 -12.59 7.04 -8.04
N LEU A 199 -12.27 6.38 -6.94
CA LEU A 199 -11.06 5.57 -6.79
C LEU A 199 -11.28 4.18 -7.42
N SER A 200 -11.27 4.12 -8.74
CA SER A 200 -11.59 2.95 -9.55
C SER A 200 -10.68 2.86 -10.77
N LEU A 201 -10.43 1.63 -11.23
CA LEU A 201 -9.71 1.32 -12.46
C LEU A 201 -10.64 1.04 -13.65
N ALA A 202 -11.93 1.25 -13.52
CA ALA A 202 -12.91 0.95 -14.59
C ALA A 202 -12.58 1.62 -15.93
N ALA A 203 -12.00 2.85 -15.88
CA ALA A 203 -11.53 3.57 -17.07
C ALA A 203 -10.02 3.38 -17.36
N GLY A 204 -9.37 2.44 -16.68
CA GLY A 204 -7.93 2.18 -16.80
C GLY A 204 -7.06 2.98 -15.83
N VAL A 205 -5.78 2.57 -15.74
CA VAL A 205 -4.83 3.12 -14.77
C VAL A 205 -4.44 4.57 -15.10
N GLU A 206 -4.25 4.90 -16.37
CA GLU A 206 -3.88 6.26 -16.78
C GLU A 206 -5.00 7.26 -16.48
N ALA A 207 -6.26 6.89 -16.71
CA ALA A 207 -7.40 7.71 -16.36
C ALA A 207 -7.51 7.96 -14.84
N LEU A 208 -7.13 6.98 -14.01
CA LEU A 208 -7.03 7.18 -12.56
C LEU A 208 -5.91 8.18 -12.22
N ILE A 209 -4.73 8.02 -12.83
CA ILE A 209 -3.59 8.90 -12.61
C ILE A 209 -3.94 10.35 -13.02
N GLU A 210 -4.58 10.55 -14.17
CA GLU A 210 -5.02 11.87 -14.64
C GLU A 210 -6.02 12.51 -13.67
N ARG A 211 -7.03 11.76 -13.20
CA ARG A 211 -8.01 12.25 -12.21
C ARG A 211 -7.36 12.65 -10.89
N LEU A 212 -6.40 11.86 -10.42
CA LEU A 212 -5.63 12.18 -9.20
C LEU A 212 -4.77 13.43 -9.40
N CYS A 213 -4.07 13.54 -10.54
CA CYS A 213 -3.23 14.70 -10.85
C CYS A 213 -4.02 16.02 -11.06
N ALA A 214 -5.31 15.93 -11.37
CA ALA A 214 -6.19 17.10 -11.45
C ALA A 214 -6.41 17.77 -10.09
N LEU A 215 -6.17 17.05 -8.98
CA LEU A 215 -6.29 17.62 -7.63
C LEU A 215 -5.04 18.42 -7.26
N PRO A 216 -5.20 19.69 -6.80
CA PRO A 216 -4.09 20.51 -6.35
C PRO A 216 -3.28 19.83 -5.23
N GLY A 217 -1.96 19.70 -5.45
CA GLY A 217 -1.04 19.08 -4.49
C GLY A 217 -0.82 17.57 -4.70
N ILE A 218 -1.48 16.96 -5.68
CA ILE A 218 -1.22 15.59 -6.12
C ILE A 218 -0.46 15.62 -7.45
N GLY A 219 0.83 15.30 -7.39
CA GLY A 219 1.67 15.17 -8.59
C GLY A 219 1.71 13.73 -9.11
N ARG A 220 2.35 13.55 -10.29
CA ARG A 220 2.41 12.24 -10.96
C ARG A 220 3.01 11.14 -10.09
N TRP A 221 4.09 11.42 -9.34
CA TRP A 221 4.64 10.44 -8.40
C TRP A 221 3.60 9.94 -7.38
N THR A 222 2.83 10.86 -6.78
CA THR A 222 1.79 10.50 -5.81
C THR A 222 0.71 9.63 -6.45
N ALA A 223 0.26 10.00 -7.66
CA ALA A 223 -0.76 9.26 -8.38
C ALA A 223 -0.28 7.87 -8.81
N GLU A 224 0.93 7.75 -9.34
CA GLU A 224 1.55 6.46 -9.71
C GLU A 224 1.78 5.57 -8.48
N TYR A 225 2.21 6.15 -7.35
CA TYR A 225 2.37 5.41 -6.10
C TYR A 225 1.02 4.89 -5.56
N ILE A 226 -0.05 5.69 -5.68
CA ILE A 226 -1.41 5.24 -5.36
C ILE A 226 -1.84 4.10 -6.30
N ALA A 227 -1.64 4.23 -7.62
CA ALA A 227 -1.96 3.18 -8.58
C ALA A 227 -1.25 1.86 -8.25
N LEU A 228 0.02 1.94 -7.85
CA LEU A 228 0.82 0.79 -7.45
C LEU A 228 0.34 0.21 -6.12
N ARG A 229 0.25 1.04 -5.05
CA ARG A 229 0.04 0.56 -3.68
C ARG A 229 -1.42 0.36 -3.29
N ALA A 230 -2.36 1.08 -3.91
CA ALA A 230 -3.78 0.94 -3.61
C ALA A 230 -4.50 -0.06 -4.53
N PHE A 231 -4.01 -0.21 -5.76
CA PHE A 231 -4.68 -1.02 -6.78
C PHE A 231 -3.84 -2.20 -7.29
N GLY A 232 -2.60 -2.34 -6.83
CA GLY A 232 -1.74 -3.45 -7.23
C GLY A 232 -1.46 -3.48 -8.73
N GLN A 233 -1.38 -2.30 -9.38
CA GLN A 233 -1.14 -2.26 -10.81
C GLN A 233 0.27 -2.73 -11.14
N PRO A 234 0.42 -3.87 -11.84
CA PRO A 234 1.71 -4.51 -12.02
C PRO A 234 2.69 -3.69 -12.86
N ASP A 235 2.17 -2.78 -13.68
CA ASP A 235 2.97 -1.90 -14.53
C ASP A 235 3.01 -0.43 -14.06
N ALA A 236 2.42 -0.08 -12.91
CA ALA A 236 2.58 1.25 -12.30
C ALA A 236 4.01 1.41 -11.78
N PHE A 237 4.64 2.58 -12.06
CA PHE A 237 6.03 2.78 -11.72
C PHE A 237 6.32 4.26 -11.39
N PRO A 238 6.50 4.62 -10.11
CA PRO A 238 6.75 5.98 -9.69
C PRO A 238 8.22 6.38 -9.96
N THR A 239 8.54 6.77 -11.19
CA THR A 239 9.90 7.03 -11.67
C THR A 239 10.67 8.08 -10.89
N ALA A 240 9.98 9.00 -10.21
CA ALA A 240 10.58 10.04 -9.36
C ALA A 240 10.72 9.62 -7.89
N ASP A 241 10.50 8.33 -7.56
CA ASP A 241 10.63 7.83 -6.18
C ASP A 241 12.10 7.81 -5.72
N LEU A 242 12.37 8.45 -4.58
CA LEU A 242 13.72 8.61 -4.08
C LEU A 242 14.41 7.26 -3.78
N GLY A 243 13.68 6.28 -3.25
CA GLY A 243 14.21 4.95 -2.98
C GLY A 243 14.57 4.20 -4.26
N LEU A 244 13.83 4.43 -5.36
CA LEU A 244 14.17 3.88 -6.66
C LEU A 244 15.40 4.57 -7.26
N LEU A 245 15.45 5.92 -7.20
CA LEU A 245 16.56 6.70 -7.76
C LEU A 245 17.88 6.51 -7.01
N LYS A 246 17.82 6.17 -5.74
CA LYS A 246 18.99 5.95 -4.86
C LYS A 246 19.24 4.47 -4.54
N SER A 247 18.64 3.54 -5.27
CA SER A 247 18.96 2.13 -5.09
C SER A 247 20.46 1.90 -5.27
N PRO A 248 21.12 1.12 -4.40
CA PRO A 248 22.55 0.81 -4.48
C PRO A 248 23.00 0.25 -5.82
N LEU A 249 22.09 -0.36 -6.56
CA LEU A 249 22.37 -0.90 -7.91
C LEU A 249 22.87 0.15 -8.91
N TRP A 250 22.60 1.44 -8.66
CA TRP A 250 23.05 2.53 -9.52
C TRP A 250 24.41 3.08 -9.14
N GLY A 251 25.02 2.56 -8.05
CA GLY A 251 26.23 3.12 -7.48
C GLY A 251 26.01 4.44 -6.70
N PRO A 252 27.09 5.09 -6.21
CA PRO A 252 27.01 6.23 -5.30
C PRO A 252 26.27 7.46 -5.84
N GLY A 253 26.21 7.61 -7.16
CA GLY A 253 25.53 8.74 -7.82
C GLY A 253 24.02 8.57 -7.98
N GLY A 254 23.50 7.36 -7.80
CA GLY A 254 22.11 7.03 -8.14
C GLY A 254 21.83 7.10 -9.65
N ILE A 255 20.56 7.19 -10.02
CA ILE A 255 20.12 7.32 -11.41
C ILE A 255 19.17 8.52 -11.56
N SER A 256 19.14 9.16 -12.73
CA SER A 256 18.12 10.19 -12.98
C SER A 256 16.74 9.58 -13.22
N ALA A 257 15.67 10.33 -12.90
CA ALA A 257 14.30 9.86 -13.15
C ALA A 257 14.05 9.54 -14.64
N ARG A 258 14.67 10.29 -15.54
CA ARG A 258 14.57 10.07 -17.00
C ARG A 258 15.26 8.75 -17.40
N ASP A 259 16.46 8.50 -16.91
CA ASP A 259 17.21 7.29 -17.25
C ASP A 259 16.57 6.05 -16.63
N LEU A 260 16.04 6.19 -15.41
CA LEU A 260 15.25 5.13 -14.77
C LEU A 260 13.98 4.84 -15.57
N ALA A 261 13.25 5.86 -16.03
CA ALA A 261 12.06 5.68 -16.86
C ALA A 261 12.40 4.93 -18.15
N ASN A 262 13.46 5.33 -18.85
CA ASN A 262 13.90 4.67 -20.08
C ASN A 262 14.29 3.21 -19.81
N ARG A 263 15.00 2.95 -18.71
CA ARG A 263 15.38 1.59 -18.34
C ARG A 263 14.18 0.74 -17.99
N ALA A 264 13.19 1.29 -17.30
CA ALA A 264 12.00 0.58 -16.85
C ALA A 264 11.10 0.09 -18.00
N GLU A 265 11.24 0.60 -19.21
CA GLU A 265 10.45 0.16 -20.36
C GLU A 265 10.66 -1.33 -20.68
N GLN A 266 11.87 -1.86 -20.49
CA GLN A 266 12.15 -3.29 -20.70
C GLN A 266 11.53 -4.20 -19.62
N TRP A 267 11.10 -3.65 -18.47
CA TRP A 267 10.48 -4.40 -17.37
C TRP A 267 8.96 -4.55 -17.52
N ARG A 268 8.36 -3.89 -18.51
CA ARG A 268 6.92 -4.04 -18.78
C ARG A 268 6.57 -5.51 -19.10
N PRO A 269 5.44 -5.99 -18.59
CA PRO A 269 4.39 -5.29 -17.83
C PRO A 269 4.56 -5.41 -16.30
N TRP A 270 5.77 -5.69 -15.79
CA TRP A 270 6.05 -6.01 -14.38
C TRP A 270 6.87 -4.93 -13.66
N ARG A 271 6.76 -3.64 -14.09
CA ARG A 271 7.55 -2.54 -13.52
C ARG A 271 7.35 -2.35 -12.02
N ALA A 272 6.13 -2.58 -11.49
CA ALA A 272 5.85 -2.49 -10.07
C ALA A 272 6.64 -3.53 -9.25
N TYR A 273 6.84 -4.73 -9.79
CA TYR A 273 7.67 -5.75 -9.14
C TYR A 273 9.15 -5.37 -9.20
N ALA A 274 9.64 -4.85 -10.32
CA ALA A 274 10.98 -4.29 -10.38
C ALA A 274 11.20 -3.21 -9.30
N ALA A 275 10.21 -2.32 -9.08
CA ALA A 275 10.26 -1.34 -7.99
C ALA A 275 10.37 -2.00 -6.61
N VAL A 276 9.66 -3.12 -6.36
CA VAL A 276 9.76 -3.85 -5.08
C VAL A 276 11.17 -4.37 -4.86
N TYR A 277 11.82 -4.96 -5.89
CA TYR A 277 13.20 -5.43 -5.79
C TYR A 277 14.18 -4.28 -5.55
N LEU A 278 14.01 -3.14 -6.24
CA LEU A 278 14.83 -1.94 -6.03
C LEU A 278 14.66 -1.36 -4.62
N TRP A 279 13.45 -1.29 -4.10
CA TRP A 279 13.19 -0.85 -2.72
C TRP A 279 13.76 -1.83 -1.68
N GLN A 280 13.72 -3.14 -1.95
CA GLN A 280 14.34 -4.14 -1.06
C GLN A 280 15.85 -3.92 -0.97
N SER A 281 16.51 -3.73 -2.11
CA SER A 281 17.93 -3.42 -2.16
C SER A 281 18.27 -2.11 -1.43
N TYR A 282 17.46 -1.06 -1.60
CA TYR A 282 17.63 0.22 -0.90
C TYR A 282 17.48 0.10 0.62
N ALA A 283 16.53 -0.71 1.09
CA ALA A 283 16.26 -0.88 2.51
C ALA A 283 17.33 -1.67 3.27
N GLU A 284 18.17 -2.44 2.59
CA GLU A 284 19.26 -3.20 3.22
C GLU A 284 20.50 -2.36 3.52
N GLU A 285 20.69 -1.25 2.82
CA GLU A 285 21.84 -0.38 3.01
C GLU A 285 21.55 0.84 3.92
N ASN A 286 20.26 1.06 4.30
CA ASN A 286 19.82 2.19 5.10
C ASN A 286 19.00 1.78 6.33
#